data_fb4a293e9d9aa0133b315ff227a3d2d1
#
_entry.id   fb4a293e9d9aa0133b315ff227a3d2d1
#
_cell.length_a   1.000
_cell.length_b   1.000
_cell.length_c   1.000
_cell.angle_alpha   90.00
_cell.angle_beta   90.00
_cell.angle_gamma   90.00
#
_symmetry.space_group_name_H-M   'P 1'
#
loop_
_entity.id
_entity.type
_entity.pdbx_description
1 polymer ?
#
loop_
_entity_poly.entity_id
_entity_poly.type
_entity_poly.pdbx_seq_one_letter_code
_entity_poly.pdbx_strand_id
1 'polypeptide(L)'
;MRRIKLVEDTVSQEDLSRLSSWLETGPRLTKSFLTSEFEKKWCDWLGCKHSVFVNSGSSANLGIIYGLILTNKLKNKKIVFPCLSWVTTVSPAIQLGLEPILCDTDKETLGLD
;
A
#
# COMPACT_ATOMS: atom_id res chain seq x y z
N MET A 1 16.06 4.80 28.91
CA MET A 1 15.49 5.26 27.64
C MET A 1 14.46 4.22 27.18
N ARG A 2 13.20 4.61 26.96
CA ARG A 2 12.16 3.65 26.49
C ARG A 2 12.48 3.28 25.04
N ARG A 3 12.64 1.97 24.76
CA ARG A 3 12.88 1.48 23.39
C ARG A 3 11.59 1.62 22.58
N ILE A 4 11.60 2.42 21.53
CA ILE A 4 10.49 2.47 20.57
C ILE A 4 10.61 1.27 19.65
N LYS A 5 9.57 0.44 19.61
CA LYS A 5 9.49 -0.70 18.70
C LYS A 5 9.14 -0.21 17.30
N LEU A 6 9.67 -0.86 16.29
CA LEU A 6 9.33 -0.58 14.88
C LEU A 6 7.87 -0.97 14.57
N VAL A 7 7.41 -2.06 15.18
CA VAL A 7 6.03 -2.57 15.03
C VAL A 7 5.60 -3.22 16.33
N GLU A 8 4.33 -3.13 16.64
CA GLU A 8 3.68 -3.92 17.69
C GLU A 8 2.65 -4.84 17.04
N ASP A 9 2.54 -6.06 17.58
CA ASP A 9 1.52 -7.01 17.14
C ASP A 9 0.16 -6.54 17.65
N THR A 10 -0.75 -6.27 16.72
CA THR A 10 -2.10 -5.78 16.99
C THR A 10 -3.18 -6.83 16.71
N VAL A 11 -2.79 -8.02 16.22
CA VAL A 11 -3.72 -9.13 16.00
C VAL A 11 -4.09 -9.73 17.35
N SER A 12 -5.37 -9.62 17.71
CA SER A 12 -5.89 -10.14 18.97
C SER A 12 -6.25 -11.62 18.89
N GLN A 13 -6.42 -12.26 20.06
CA GLN A 13 -6.92 -13.62 20.13
C GLN A 13 -8.35 -13.73 19.56
N GLU A 14 -9.14 -12.68 19.66
CA GLU A 14 -10.47 -12.62 19.06
C GLU A 14 -10.40 -12.65 17.54
N ASP A 15 -9.46 -11.90 16.93
CA ASP A 15 -9.25 -11.90 15.48
C ASP A 15 -8.85 -13.31 14.99
N LEU A 16 -7.97 -13.99 15.73
CA LEU A 16 -7.56 -15.36 15.44
C LEU A 16 -8.73 -16.34 15.54
N SER A 17 -9.56 -16.21 16.56
CA SER A 17 -10.77 -17.05 16.73
C SER A 17 -11.76 -16.85 15.60
N ARG A 18 -12.01 -15.62 15.20
CA ARG A 18 -12.89 -15.28 14.07
C ARG A 18 -12.36 -15.86 12.76
N LEU A 19 -11.03 -15.76 12.54
CA LEU A 19 -10.40 -16.35 11.36
C LEU A 19 -10.53 -17.88 11.36
N SER A 20 -10.30 -18.54 12.49
CA SER A 20 -10.44 -19.99 12.62
C SER A 20 -11.87 -20.44 12.31
N SER A 21 -12.88 -19.80 12.92
CA SER A 21 -14.28 -20.12 12.68
C SER A 21 -14.69 -19.89 11.22
N TRP A 22 -14.14 -18.87 10.58
CA TRP A 22 -14.39 -18.65 9.16
C TRP A 22 -13.75 -19.73 8.29
N LEU A 23 -12.52 -20.18 8.62
CA LEU A 23 -11.85 -21.25 7.88
C LEU A 23 -12.62 -22.60 7.99
N GLU A 24 -13.25 -22.88 9.13
CA GLU A 24 -14.10 -24.07 9.34
C GLU A 24 -15.30 -24.11 8.40
N THR A 25 -15.76 -22.99 7.87
CA THR A 25 -16.84 -22.94 6.88
C THR A 25 -16.42 -23.44 5.47
N GLY A 26 -15.15 -23.80 5.27
CA GLY A 26 -14.60 -24.24 3.99
C GLY A 26 -14.60 -23.13 2.91
N PRO A 27 -14.17 -21.91 3.23
CA PRO A 27 -14.25 -20.80 2.29
C PRO A 27 -13.24 -20.92 1.15
N ARG A 28 -13.52 -20.21 0.06
CA ARG A 28 -12.55 -20.07 -1.02
C ARG A 28 -11.40 -19.17 -0.57
N LEU A 29 -10.15 -19.69 -0.57
CA LEU A 29 -8.95 -19.00 -0.13
C LEU A 29 -8.24 -18.21 -1.24
N THR A 30 -8.88 -18.00 -2.38
CA THR A 30 -8.40 -17.13 -3.47
C THR A 30 -9.24 -15.87 -3.55
N LYS A 31 -8.91 -14.94 -4.45
CA LYS A 31 -9.74 -13.74 -4.69
C LYS A 31 -11.21 -14.17 -4.92
N SER A 32 -12.11 -13.63 -4.09
CA SER A 32 -13.53 -14.01 -4.08
C SER A 32 -14.38 -12.78 -3.72
N PHE A 33 -15.67 -13.02 -3.42
CA PHE A 33 -16.61 -11.97 -3.04
C PHE A 33 -16.16 -11.13 -1.84
N LEU A 34 -15.45 -11.72 -0.85
CA LEU A 34 -14.92 -10.98 0.30
C LEU A 34 -13.92 -9.91 -0.12
N THR A 35 -13.06 -10.20 -1.10
CA THR A 35 -12.14 -9.20 -1.64
C THR A 35 -12.91 -8.04 -2.28
N SER A 36 -13.92 -8.34 -3.07
CA SER A 36 -14.76 -7.31 -3.73
C SER A 36 -15.57 -6.51 -2.72
N GLU A 37 -16.05 -7.14 -1.65
CA GLU A 37 -16.74 -6.48 -0.56
C GLU A 37 -15.79 -5.54 0.21
N PHE A 38 -14.57 -5.99 0.49
CA PHE A 38 -13.53 -5.17 1.11
C PHE A 38 -13.19 -3.95 0.23
N GLU A 39 -12.93 -4.17 -1.07
CA GLU A 39 -12.64 -3.10 -2.03
C GLU A 39 -13.77 -2.06 -2.04
N LYS A 40 -15.03 -2.50 -2.03
CA LYS A 40 -16.20 -1.61 -1.98
C LYS A 40 -16.27 -0.81 -0.68
N LYS A 41 -16.16 -1.48 0.47
CA LYS A 41 -16.20 -0.80 1.79
C LYS A 41 -15.06 0.20 1.94
N TRP A 42 -13.89 -0.12 1.41
CA TRP A 42 -12.75 0.79 1.38
C TRP A 42 -13.04 2.03 0.53
N CYS A 43 -13.64 1.84 -0.65
CA CYS A 43 -14.08 2.96 -1.49
C CYS A 43 -15.08 3.87 -0.77
N ASP A 44 -16.08 3.27 -0.12
CA ASP A 44 -17.12 4.01 0.61
C ASP A 44 -16.51 4.83 1.75
N TRP A 45 -15.57 4.23 2.51
CA TRP A 45 -14.88 4.89 3.61
C TRP A 45 -13.96 6.02 3.15
N LEU A 46 -13.19 5.79 2.08
CA LEU A 46 -12.21 6.75 1.55
C LEU A 46 -12.83 7.82 0.65
N GLY A 47 -14.06 7.61 0.18
CA GLY A 47 -14.73 8.52 -0.77
C GLY A 47 -14.18 8.43 -2.21
N CYS A 48 -13.64 7.29 -2.61
CA CYS A 48 -13.15 7.05 -3.97
C CYS A 48 -14.06 6.11 -4.76
N LYS A 49 -13.91 6.10 -6.10
CA LYS A 49 -14.76 5.27 -6.97
C LYS A 49 -14.29 3.82 -7.09
N HIS A 50 -12.99 3.60 -6.99
CA HIS A 50 -12.40 2.29 -7.21
C HIS A 50 -11.25 2.06 -6.25
N SER A 51 -11.12 0.83 -5.79
CA SER A 51 -9.95 0.34 -5.07
C SER A 51 -9.58 -1.05 -5.58
N VAL A 52 -8.33 -1.43 -5.41
CA VAL A 52 -7.82 -2.73 -5.80
C VAL A 52 -7.00 -3.28 -4.64
N PHE A 53 -7.46 -4.41 -4.12
CA PHE A 53 -6.74 -5.12 -3.07
C PHE A 53 -5.60 -5.94 -3.68
N VAL A 54 -4.40 -5.77 -3.14
CA VAL A 54 -3.18 -6.46 -3.56
C VAL A 54 -2.52 -7.14 -2.36
N ASN A 55 -1.58 -8.04 -2.62
CA ASN A 55 -0.94 -8.86 -1.60
C ASN A 55 0.06 -8.11 -0.70
N SER A 56 0.47 -6.90 -1.09
CA SER A 56 1.44 -6.11 -0.32
C SER A 56 1.43 -4.64 -0.73
N GLY A 57 1.95 -3.76 0.15
CA GLY A 57 2.22 -2.37 -0.18
C GLY A 57 3.21 -2.21 -1.35
N SER A 58 4.17 -3.13 -1.47
CA SER A 58 5.10 -3.15 -2.61
C SER A 58 4.38 -3.33 -3.95
N SER A 59 3.43 -4.26 -4.01
CA SER A 59 2.59 -4.46 -5.19
C SER A 59 1.67 -3.28 -5.45
N ALA A 60 1.18 -2.63 -4.40
CA ALA A 60 0.39 -1.40 -4.52
C ALA A 60 1.21 -0.28 -5.15
N ASN A 61 2.43 -0.03 -4.66
CA ASN A 61 3.32 0.99 -5.21
C ASN A 61 3.65 0.72 -6.69
N LEU A 62 3.95 -0.53 -7.03
CA LEU A 62 4.19 -0.91 -8.44
C LEU A 62 2.94 -0.65 -9.30
N GLY A 63 1.77 -1.06 -8.82
CA GLY A 63 0.50 -0.86 -9.53
C GLY A 63 0.15 0.61 -9.74
N ILE A 64 0.38 1.47 -8.73
CA ILE A 64 0.14 2.92 -8.81
C ILE A 64 1.04 3.54 -9.88
N ILE A 65 2.35 3.28 -9.84
CA ILE A 65 3.31 3.87 -10.78
C ILE A 65 3.03 3.37 -12.21
N TYR A 66 2.76 2.07 -12.37
CA TYR A 66 2.38 1.51 -13.67
C TYR A 66 1.08 2.14 -14.20
N GLY A 67 0.07 2.28 -13.36
CA GLY A 67 -1.19 2.95 -13.70
C GLY A 67 -0.97 4.40 -14.16
N LEU A 68 -0.12 5.17 -13.46
CA LEU A 68 0.24 6.53 -13.87
C LEU A 68 0.88 6.58 -15.26
N ILE A 69 1.79 5.67 -15.57
CA ILE A 69 2.42 5.58 -16.89
C ILE A 69 1.37 5.31 -17.97
N LEU A 70 0.43 4.40 -17.72
CA LEU A 70 -0.63 4.04 -18.67
C LEU A 70 -1.59 5.19 -18.97
N THR A 71 -1.69 6.21 -18.11
CA THR A 71 -2.54 7.38 -18.38
C THR A 71 -2.03 8.25 -19.53
N ASN A 72 -0.77 8.10 -19.93
CA ASN A 72 -0.06 8.94 -20.90
C ASN A 72 -0.11 10.47 -20.56
N LYS A 73 -0.31 10.80 -19.28
CA LYS A 73 -0.39 12.19 -18.80
C LYS A 73 0.89 12.69 -18.14
N LEU A 74 1.89 11.84 -18.03
CA LEU A 74 3.18 12.22 -17.44
C LEU A 74 3.87 13.24 -18.36
N LYS A 75 4.23 14.40 -17.79
CA LYS A 75 4.94 15.48 -18.52
C LYS A 75 6.42 15.17 -18.69
N ASN A 76 6.99 14.36 -17.81
CA ASN A 76 8.38 13.93 -17.84
C ASN A 76 8.49 12.59 -17.08
N LYS A 77 9.71 12.05 -16.98
CA LYS A 77 9.98 10.77 -16.29
C LYS A 77 10.39 10.94 -14.82
N LYS A 78 10.36 12.15 -14.28
CA LYS A 78 10.81 12.44 -12.92
C LYS A 78 9.69 12.22 -11.92
N ILE A 79 10.04 11.62 -10.79
CA ILE A 79 9.12 11.38 -9.66
C ILE A 79 9.86 11.63 -8.34
N VAL A 80 9.24 12.40 -7.45
CA VAL A 80 9.84 12.77 -6.16
C VAL A 80 9.44 11.79 -5.09
N PHE A 81 10.41 11.38 -4.27
CA PHE A 81 10.22 10.49 -3.14
C PHE A 81 10.91 11.02 -1.88
N PRO A 82 10.40 10.74 -0.68
CA PRO A 82 11.13 11.02 0.55
C PRO A 82 12.39 10.14 0.62
N CYS A 83 13.51 10.71 1.06
CA CYS A 83 14.77 9.97 1.23
C CYS A 83 14.68 8.94 2.37
N LEU A 84 13.82 9.17 3.38
CA LEU A 84 13.52 8.24 4.46
C LEU A 84 12.25 7.46 4.14
N SER A 85 12.39 6.36 3.43
CA SER A 85 11.27 5.48 3.11
C SER A 85 11.73 4.03 2.89
N TRP A 86 10.76 3.14 2.78
CA TRP A 86 11.05 1.75 2.43
C TRP A 86 11.49 1.65 0.97
N VAL A 87 12.46 0.75 0.69
CA VAL A 87 13.01 0.60 -0.67
C VAL A 87 11.95 0.39 -1.76
N THR A 88 10.86 -0.31 -1.44
CA THR A 88 9.77 -0.57 -2.39
C THR A 88 8.86 0.64 -2.66
N THR A 89 9.10 1.77 -2.01
CA THR A 89 8.49 3.04 -2.39
C THR A 89 9.16 3.59 -3.66
N VAL A 90 10.47 3.43 -3.80
CA VAL A 90 11.28 4.00 -4.89
C VAL A 90 11.53 3.00 -6.02
N SER A 91 11.81 1.74 -5.69
CA SER A 91 12.24 0.73 -6.67
C SER A 91 11.28 0.53 -7.85
N PRO A 92 9.93 0.62 -7.72
CA PRO A 92 9.04 0.51 -8.87
C PRO A 92 9.23 1.62 -9.92
N ALA A 93 9.61 2.84 -9.49
CA ALA A 93 9.90 3.92 -10.42
C ALA A 93 11.10 3.56 -11.32
N ILE A 94 12.16 3.04 -10.72
CA ILE A 94 13.37 2.60 -11.42
C ILE A 94 13.05 1.43 -12.36
N GLN A 95 12.31 0.43 -11.86
CA GLN A 95 11.91 -0.74 -12.65
C GLN A 95 11.10 -0.37 -13.90
N LEU A 96 10.28 0.68 -13.81
CA LEU A 96 9.42 1.15 -14.88
C LEU A 96 10.03 2.29 -15.71
N GLY A 97 11.32 2.56 -15.54
CA GLY A 97 12.07 3.51 -16.35
C GLY A 97 11.81 4.98 -16.03
N LEU A 98 11.34 5.27 -14.83
CA LEU A 98 11.24 6.62 -14.28
C LEU A 98 12.54 7.00 -13.55
N GLU A 99 12.79 8.29 -13.42
CA GLU A 99 13.94 8.89 -12.73
C GLU A 99 13.49 9.32 -11.33
N PRO A 100 13.90 8.61 -10.25
CA PRO A 100 13.57 9.03 -8.90
C PRO A 100 14.42 10.23 -8.48
N ILE A 101 13.77 11.22 -7.90
CA ILE A 101 14.40 12.36 -7.22
C ILE A 101 14.13 12.20 -5.73
N LEU A 102 15.19 12.10 -4.95
CA LEU A 102 15.06 12.02 -3.50
C LEU A 102 14.98 13.43 -2.92
N CYS A 103 13.97 13.63 -2.08
CA CYS A 103 13.73 14.86 -1.34
C CYS A 103 13.98 14.60 0.15
N ASP A 104 14.51 15.58 0.85
CA ASP A 104 14.72 15.46 2.29
C ASP A 104 13.38 15.40 3.03
N THR A 105 13.46 15.11 4.31
CA THR A 105 12.28 14.97 5.16
C THR A 105 12.22 16.13 6.13
N ASP A 106 11.13 16.89 6.08
CA ASP A 106 10.84 17.92 7.06
C ASP A 106 10.74 17.30 8.47
N LYS A 107 11.45 17.87 9.44
CA LYS A 107 11.58 17.31 10.79
C LYS A 107 10.29 17.42 11.62
N GLU A 108 9.44 18.37 11.32
CA GLU A 108 8.24 18.64 12.11
C GLU A 108 7.03 17.90 11.56
N THR A 109 6.86 17.90 10.24
CA THR A 109 5.72 17.27 9.58
C THR A 109 5.97 15.82 9.19
N LEU A 110 7.25 15.40 9.11
CA LEU A 110 7.71 14.12 8.55
C LEU A 110 7.30 13.91 7.09
N GLY A 111 6.88 14.96 6.42
CA GLY A 111 6.59 14.99 5.00
C GLY A 111 7.84 15.29 4.14
N LEU A 112 7.62 15.60 2.87
CA LEU A 112 8.67 16.11 1.98
C LEU A 112 9.01 17.54 2.35
N ASP A 113 10.32 17.87 2.39
CA ASP A 113 10.82 19.22 2.65
C ASP A 113 10.70 20.11 1.39
#